data_1948134cc8cd35abc1eeb6cc65439ab2
#
_entry.id   1948134cc8cd35abc1eeb6cc65439ab2
#
_cell.length_a   1.000
_cell.length_b   1.000
_cell.length_c   1.000
_cell.angle_alpha   90.00
_cell.angle_beta   90.00
_cell.angle_gamma   90.00
#
_symmetry.space_group_name_H-M   'P 1'
#
loop_
_entity.id
_entity.type
_entity.pdbx_description
1 polymer ?
#
loop_
_entity_poly.entity_id
_entity_poly.type
_entity_poly.pdbx_seq_one_letter_code
_entity_poly.pdbx_strand_id
1 'polypeptide(L)'
;MRNGGAGGVDGMQTGELKAYLRDHWQELRHQILEGNYNPQAVRKVEIPKPQGGTRMLGVPTVIDRLLQQAISQWLSPKCEEEFSENSYGFRPKRSAHQAVLQAERNLNEGYEWVVELDLEKFFDKVNHDKLMGLLVKKIGDKRTLKLIRAYLTSGIMEGGVVSPRTEGTPQGSRL
;
A
#
# COMPACT_ATOMS: atom_id res chain seq x y z
N MET A 1 5.47 6.25 -20.56
CA MET A 1 5.05 7.55 -19.97
C MET A 1 5.22 7.44 -18.46
N ARG A 2 6.01 8.32 -17.82
CA ARG A 2 6.03 8.42 -16.37
C ARG A 2 4.65 8.90 -15.92
N ASN A 3 4.01 8.13 -15.05
CA ASN A 3 2.71 8.46 -14.48
C ASN A 3 2.84 9.84 -13.79
N GLY A 4 2.19 10.88 -14.33
CA GLY A 4 2.25 12.25 -13.81
C GLY A 4 1.64 12.44 -12.43
N GLY A 5 1.22 11.35 -11.81
CA GLY A 5 0.74 11.20 -10.44
C GLY A 5 -0.31 12.23 -10.03
N ALA A 6 -1.57 11.84 -10.02
CA ALA A 6 -2.65 12.71 -9.54
C ALA A 6 -2.39 13.22 -8.11
N GLY A 7 -2.72 14.48 -7.83
CA GLY A 7 -2.67 15.06 -6.48
C GLY A 7 -3.63 14.38 -5.52
N GLY A 8 -3.28 14.39 -4.23
CA GLY A 8 -4.13 13.91 -3.14
C GLY A 8 -5.25 14.93 -2.82
N VAL A 9 -5.68 14.94 -1.57
CA VAL A 9 -6.69 15.89 -1.05
C VAL A 9 -6.15 17.33 -0.98
N ASP A 10 -4.83 17.49 -0.90
CA ASP A 10 -4.12 18.78 -0.88
C ASP A 10 -3.91 19.38 -2.27
N GLY A 11 -4.21 18.63 -3.35
CA GLY A 11 -4.02 19.05 -4.73
C GLY A 11 -2.58 19.09 -5.21
N MET A 12 -1.58 18.86 -4.33
CA MET A 12 -0.15 18.90 -4.69
C MET A 12 0.18 17.87 -5.79
N GLN A 13 0.93 18.31 -6.81
CA GLN A 13 1.41 17.47 -7.89
C GLN A 13 2.80 16.91 -7.58
N THR A 14 3.14 15.76 -8.18
CA THR A 14 4.46 15.14 -7.96
C THR A 14 5.64 16.03 -8.37
N GLY A 15 5.45 16.91 -9.35
CA GLY A 15 6.48 17.87 -9.79
C GLY A 15 6.85 18.92 -8.73
N GLU A 16 5.94 19.22 -7.82
CA GLU A 16 6.10 20.23 -6.77
C GLU A 16 6.84 19.68 -5.53
N LEU A 17 6.94 18.34 -5.40
CA LEU A 17 7.51 17.68 -4.24
C LEU A 17 8.93 18.16 -3.90
N LYS A 18 9.79 18.32 -4.91
CA LYS A 18 11.20 18.74 -4.69
C LYS A 18 11.28 20.13 -4.10
N ALA A 19 10.49 21.07 -4.60
CA ALA A 19 10.44 22.44 -4.08
C ALA A 19 9.88 22.45 -2.66
N TYR A 20 8.77 21.77 -2.43
CA TYR A 20 8.17 21.63 -1.10
C TYR A 20 9.16 21.07 -0.07
N LEU A 21 9.84 19.96 -0.37
CA LEU A 21 10.80 19.35 0.55
C LEU A 21 12.01 20.23 0.84
N ARG A 22 12.47 21.05 -0.11
CA ARG A 22 13.56 22.00 0.15
C ARG A 22 13.19 22.97 1.26
N ASP A 23 11.96 23.45 1.27
CA ASP A 23 11.51 24.50 2.17
C ASP A 23 10.94 23.93 3.50
N HIS A 24 10.38 22.71 3.51
CA HIS A 24 9.66 22.13 4.66
C HIS A 24 10.30 20.85 5.23
N TRP A 25 11.44 20.39 4.69
CA TRP A 25 12.03 19.10 5.11
C TRP A 25 12.35 19.02 6.60
N GLN A 26 12.85 20.09 7.19
CA GLN A 26 13.24 20.09 8.60
C GLN A 26 12.02 19.89 9.51
N GLU A 27 10.93 20.57 9.21
CA GLU A 27 9.67 20.42 9.93
C GLU A 27 9.07 19.02 9.76
N LEU A 28 8.96 18.55 8.52
CA LEU A 28 8.47 17.22 8.20
C LEU A 28 9.30 16.14 8.91
N ARG A 29 10.61 16.24 8.84
CA ARG A 29 11.53 15.33 9.51
C ARG A 29 11.32 15.33 11.03
N HIS A 30 11.17 16.51 11.63
CA HIS A 30 10.89 16.63 13.07
C HIS A 30 9.57 15.94 13.45
N GLN A 31 8.49 16.21 12.73
CA GLN A 31 7.18 15.56 12.96
C GLN A 31 7.27 14.03 12.88
N ILE A 32 8.01 13.49 11.90
CA ILE A 32 8.19 12.05 11.74
C ILE A 32 8.98 11.46 12.91
N LEU A 33 10.09 12.10 13.30
CA LEU A 33 10.98 11.62 14.36
C LEU A 33 10.33 11.66 15.75
N GLU A 34 9.48 12.67 15.99
CA GLU A 34 8.68 12.77 17.22
C GLU A 34 7.43 11.86 17.19
N GLY A 35 7.14 11.22 16.06
CA GLY A 35 5.93 10.41 15.89
C GLY A 35 4.63 11.23 15.92
N ASN A 36 4.71 12.50 15.52
CA ASN A 36 3.59 13.45 15.48
C ASN A 36 3.09 13.72 14.06
N TYR A 37 3.71 13.11 13.05
CA TYR A 37 3.21 13.21 11.69
C TYR A 37 1.82 12.56 11.59
N ASN A 38 0.87 13.31 11.07
CA ASN A 38 -0.52 12.85 10.90
C ASN A 38 -0.85 12.76 9.40
N PRO A 39 -1.01 11.56 8.84
CA PRO A 39 -1.39 11.37 7.44
C PRO A 39 -2.72 12.02 7.11
N GLN A 40 -2.84 12.55 5.90
CA GLN A 40 -4.11 13.09 5.42
C GLN A 40 -5.02 11.96 4.90
N ALA A 41 -6.33 12.24 4.84
CA ALA A 41 -7.28 11.33 4.22
C ALA A 41 -6.91 11.07 2.75
N VAL A 42 -7.20 9.87 2.25
CA VAL A 42 -6.99 9.56 0.83
C VAL A 42 -8.15 10.09 0.00
N ARG A 43 -7.87 10.68 -1.16
CA ARG A 43 -8.89 11.14 -2.10
C ARG A 43 -9.48 9.94 -2.83
N LYS A 44 -10.81 9.76 -2.73
CA LYS A 44 -11.53 8.72 -3.48
C LYS A 44 -11.53 9.05 -4.98
N VAL A 45 -11.20 8.06 -5.79
CA VAL A 45 -11.32 8.10 -7.25
C VAL A 45 -11.93 6.80 -7.73
N GLU A 46 -12.96 6.89 -8.56
CA GLU A 46 -13.60 5.72 -9.16
C GLU A 46 -13.04 5.49 -10.57
N ILE A 47 -12.64 4.25 -10.83
CA ILE A 47 -12.15 3.83 -12.15
C ILE A 47 -13.10 2.77 -12.72
N PRO A 48 -13.60 2.93 -13.95
CA PRO A 48 -14.44 1.92 -14.59
C PRO A 48 -13.65 0.61 -14.80
N LYS A 49 -14.31 -0.52 -14.55
CA LYS A 49 -13.76 -1.84 -14.86
C LYS A 49 -14.08 -2.23 -16.30
N PRO A 50 -13.18 -2.96 -17.00
CA PRO A 50 -13.44 -3.42 -18.38
C PRO A 50 -14.69 -4.29 -18.52
N GLN A 51 -15.05 -5.01 -17.46
CA GLN A 51 -16.19 -5.94 -17.40
C GLN A 51 -17.47 -5.30 -16.82
N GLY A 52 -17.50 -3.98 -16.65
CA GLY A 52 -18.59 -3.23 -16.02
C GLY A 52 -18.42 -3.01 -14.52
N GLY A 53 -19.09 -1.98 -13.99
CA GLY A 53 -18.93 -1.51 -12.61
C GLY A 53 -17.72 -0.61 -12.41
N THR A 54 -17.50 -0.16 -11.18
CA THR A 54 -16.40 0.73 -10.80
C THR A 54 -15.45 0.03 -9.80
N ARG A 55 -14.20 0.50 -9.81
CA ARG A 55 -13.20 0.17 -8.79
C ARG A 55 -12.83 1.44 -8.06
N MET A 56 -12.93 1.41 -6.75
CA MET A 56 -12.53 2.54 -5.92
C MET A 56 -11.01 2.51 -5.71
N LEU A 57 -10.35 3.64 -5.97
CA LEU A 57 -8.95 3.88 -5.60
C LEU A 57 -8.88 4.99 -4.56
N GLY A 58 -7.97 4.84 -3.62
CA GLY A 58 -7.57 5.89 -2.70
C GLY A 58 -6.27 6.53 -3.16
N VAL A 59 -6.27 7.85 -3.41
CA VAL A 59 -5.10 8.61 -3.81
C VAL A 59 -4.56 9.40 -2.62
N PRO A 60 -3.46 8.95 -1.97
CA PRO A 60 -2.83 9.69 -0.89
C PRO A 60 -2.18 10.98 -1.39
N THR A 61 -1.85 11.91 -0.49
CA THR A 61 -1.03 13.08 -0.82
C THR A 61 0.35 12.66 -1.34
N VAL A 62 1.05 13.58 -2.01
CA VAL A 62 2.40 13.28 -2.54
C VAL A 62 3.37 13.00 -1.41
N ILE A 63 3.25 13.70 -0.29
CA ILE A 63 4.09 13.50 0.91
C ILE A 63 3.78 12.12 1.53
N ASP A 64 2.50 11.77 1.69
CA ASP A 64 2.13 10.46 2.21
C ASP A 64 2.65 9.33 1.33
N ARG A 65 2.56 9.46 0.00
CA ARG A 65 3.13 8.48 -0.94
C ARG A 65 4.65 8.34 -0.81
N LEU A 66 5.37 9.44 -0.56
CA LEU A 66 6.81 9.41 -0.32
C LEU A 66 7.14 8.61 0.95
N LEU A 67 6.44 8.90 2.04
CA LEU A 67 6.67 8.22 3.32
C LEU A 67 6.26 6.75 3.28
N GLN A 68 5.12 6.44 2.67
CA GLN A 68 4.68 5.06 2.44
C GLN A 68 5.69 4.28 1.57
N GLN A 69 6.24 4.92 0.53
CA GLN A 69 7.28 4.31 -0.29
C GLN A 69 8.55 4.01 0.51
N ALA A 70 8.96 4.92 1.38
CA ALA A 70 10.14 4.72 2.25
C ALA A 70 9.91 3.56 3.23
N ILE A 71 8.73 3.49 3.88
CA ILE A 71 8.37 2.39 4.76
C ILE A 71 8.34 1.06 3.99
N SER A 72 7.70 1.03 2.82
CA SER A 72 7.61 -0.16 1.98
C SER A 72 8.98 -0.67 1.56
N GLN A 73 9.88 0.20 1.12
CA GLN A 73 11.26 -0.17 0.74
C GLN A 73 12.07 -0.73 1.92
N TRP A 74 11.86 -0.18 3.12
CA TRP A 74 12.53 -0.66 4.33
C TRP A 74 11.96 -1.97 4.86
N LEU A 75 10.63 -2.16 4.74
CA LEU A 75 9.93 -3.33 5.28
C LEU A 75 9.98 -4.54 4.32
N SER A 76 9.91 -4.32 3.00
CA SER A 76 9.84 -5.38 2.01
C SER A 76 10.96 -6.43 2.13
N PRO A 77 12.25 -6.08 2.32
CA PRO A 77 13.30 -7.08 2.47
C PRO A 77 13.09 -7.98 3.70
N LYS A 78 12.54 -7.42 4.79
CA LYS A 78 12.27 -8.19 6.04
C LYS A 78 11.11 -9.18 5.88
N CYS A 79 10.15 -8.87 5.01
CA CYS A 79 9.04 -9.75 4.70
C CYS A 79 9.40 -10.80 3.65
N GLU A 80 10.33 -10.47 2.74
CA GLU A 80 10.75 -11.32 1.62
C GLU A 80 11.29 -12.68 2.09
N GLU A 81 12.00 -12.72 3.21
CA GLU A 81 12.60 -13.92 3.78
C GLU A 81 11.57 -14.97 4.24
N GLU A 82 10.32 -14.55 4.50
CA GLU A 82 9.26 -15.43 4.99
C GLU A 82 8.29 -15.88 3.89
N PHE A 83 8.39 -15.32 2.69
CA PHE A 83 7.50 -15.70 1.61
C PHE A 83 7.87 -17.05 1.02
N SER A 84 6.85 -17.87 0.74
CA SER A 84 7.03 -19.14 0.03
C SER A 84 7.76 -18.94 -1.30
N GLU A 85 8.61 -19.88 -1.66
CA GLU A 85 9.28 -19.92 -2.97
C GLU A 85 8.27 -19.91 -4.14
N ASN A 86 7.06 -20.40 -3.93
CA ASN A 86 5.98 -20.44 -4.91
C ASN A 86 5.07 -19.19 -4.88
N SER A 87 5.42 -18.16 -4.09
CA SER A 87 4.74 -16.87 -4.13
C SER A 87 5.40 -15.96 -5.16
N TYR A 88 4.65 -15.52 -6.18
CA TYR A 88 5.19 -14.76 -7.32
C TYR A 88 4.63 -13.33 -7.42
N GLY A 89 3.49 -13.05 -6.77
CA GLY A 89 2.82 -11.76 -6.86
C GLY A 89 3.51 -10.66 -6.06
N PHE A 90 3.71 -9.49 -6.69
CA PHE A 90 4.22 -8.26 -6.05
C PHE A 90 5.57 -8.38 -5.34
N ARG A 91 6.39 -9.37 -5.68
CA ARG A 91 7.70 -9.60 -5.09
C ARG A 91 8.84 -9.14 -6.02
N PRO A 92 9.97 -8.62 -5.47
CA PRO A 92 11.17 -8.30 -6.25
C PRO A 92 11.68 -9.53 -7.01
N LYS A 93 12.06 -9.36 -8.27
CA LYS A 93 12.63 -10.42 -9.13
C LYS A 93 11.69 -11.62 -9.37
N ARG A 94 10.42 -11.53 -9.02
CA ARG A 94 9.37 -12.52 -9.33
C ARG A 94 8.42 -11.97 -10.39
N SER A 95 7.80 -12.86 -11.16
CA SER A 95 6.89 -12.48 -12.24
C SER A 95 5.79 -13.53 -12.45
N ALA A 96 4.68 -13.10 -13.06
CA ALA A 96 3.60 -14.01 -13.47
C ALA A 96 4.11 -15.11 -14.43
N HIS A 97 5.06 -14.79 -15.31
CA HIS A 97 5.66 -15.78 -16.22
C HIS A 97 6.34 -16.94 -15.47
N GLN A 98 7.08 -16.63 -14.40
CA GLN A 98 7.68 -17.66 -13.54
C GLN A 98 6.62 -18.53 -12.84
N ALA A 99 5.49 -17.93 -12.44
CA ALA A 99 4.37 -18.71 -11.87
C ALA A 99 3.79 -19.69 -12.88
N VAL A 100 3.59 -19.26 -14.13
CA VAL A 100 3.11 -20.14 -15.22
C VAL A 100 4.08 -21.28 -15.49
N LEU A 101 5.39 -21.01 -15.57
CA LEU A 101 6.41 -22.04 -15.75
C LEU A 101 6.45 -23.04 -14.58
N GLN A 102 6.20 -22.59 -13.35
CA GLN A 102 6.12 -23.49 -12.21
C GLN A 102 4.85 -24.38 -12.28
N ALA A 103 3.72 -23.81 -12.69
CA ALA A 103 2.51 -24.59 -12.91
C ALA A 103 2.69 -25.67 -13.99
N GLU A 104 3.36 -25.30 -15.11
CA GLU A 104 3.70 -26.26 -16.18
C GLU A 104 4.60 -27.40 -15.66
N ARG A 105 5.60 -27.10 -14.84
CA ARG A 105 6.44 -28.15 -14.22
C ARG A 105 5.63 -29.10 -13.36
N ASN A 106 4.76 -28.57 -12.51
CA ASN A 106 3.90 -29.39 -11.66
C ASN A 106 3.01 -30.33 -12.49
N LEU A 107 2.43 -29.84 -13.60
CA LEU A 107 1.65 -30.70 -14.51
C LEU A 107 2.49 -31.81 -15.13
N ASN A 108 3.74 -31.49 -15.55
CA ASN A 108 4.65 -32.48 -16.11
C ASN A 108 5.14 -33.52 -15.07
N GLU A 109 5.11 -33.17 -13.79
CA GLU A 109 5.40 -34.06 -12.66
C GLU A 109 4.20 -34.96 -12.27
N GLY A 110 3.04 -34.79 -12.94
CA GLY A 110 1.85 -35.63 -12.75
C GLY A 110 0.80 -35.05 -11.78
N TYR A 111 0.91 -33.80 -11.38
CA TYR A 111 -0.14 -33.13 -10.61
C TYR A 111 -1.28 -32.67 -11.54
N GLU A 112 -2.38 -33.42 -11.57
CA GLU A 112 -3.51 -33.19 -12.49
C GLU A 112 -4.62 -32.32 -11.88
N TRP A 113 -4.63 -32.17 -10.57
CA TRP A 113 -5.68 -31.43 -9.86
C TRP A 113 -5.25 -30.01 -9.52
N VAL A 114 -6.10 -29.03 -9.86
CA VAL A 114 -5.90 -27.62 -9.53
C VAL A 114 -7.01 -27.16 -8.60
N VAL A 115 -6.63 -26.56 -7.46
CA VAL A 115 -7.56 -25.90 -6.55
C VAL A 115 -7.34 -24.40 -6.66
N GLU A 116 -8.36 -23.65 -7.08
CA GLU A 116 -8.34 -22.20 -7.15
C GLU A 116 -9.00 -21.61 -5.91
N LEU A 117 -8.28 -20.73 -5.21
CA LEU A 117 -8.75 -20.01 -4.03
C LEU A 117 -8.52 -18.51 -4.21
N ASP A 118 -9.56 -17.69 -3.98
CA ASP A 118 -9.46 -16.23 -3.98
C ASP A 118 -10.17 -15.65 -2.76
N LEU A 119 -9.66 -14.51 -2.28
CA LEU A 119 -10.21 -13.81 -1.13
C LEU A 119 -11.03 -12.60 -1.60
N GLU A 120 -12.36 -12.70 -1.47
CA GLU A 120 -13.27 -11.63 -1.87
C GLU A 120 -12.99 -10.33 -1.11
N LYS A 121 -12.71 -9.26 -1.87
CA LYS A 121 -12.47 -7.90 -1.32
C LYS A 121 -11.40 -7.89 -0.22
N PHE A 122 -10.34 -8.66 -0.37
CA PHE A 122 -9.30 -8.81 0.65
C PHE A 122 -8.82 -7.47 1.21
N PHE A 123 -8.41 -6.53 0.31
CA PHE A 123 -7.92 -5.22 0.74
C PHE A 123 -8.97 -4.37 1.46
N ASP A 124 -10.25 -4.53 1.15
CA ASP A 124 -11.34 -3.78 1.78
C ASP A 124 -11.69 -4.32 3.18
N LYS A 125 -11.29 -5.59 3.47
CA LYS A 125 -11.63 -6.31 4.70
C LYS A 125 -10.42 -6.58 5.62
N VAL A 126 -9.26 -6.02 5.35
CA VAL A 126 -8.07 -6.19 6.21
C VAL A 126 -8.37 -5.66 7.60
N ASN A 127 -8.32 -6.56 8.60
CA ASN A 127 -8.46 -6.17 9.99
C ASN A 127 -7.17 -5.47 10.46
N HIS A 128 -7.28 -4.20 10.85
CA HIS A 128 -6.13 -3.37 11.23
C HIS A 128 -5.38 -3.94 12.44
N ASP A 129 -6.08 -4.47 13.45
CA ASP A 129 -5.45 -4.96 14.68
C ASP A 129 -4.67 -6.26 14.40
N LYS A 130 -5.22 -7.15 13.58
CA LYS A 130 -4.50 -8.37 13.14
C LYS A 130 -3.25 -8.01 12.33
N LEU A 131 -3.38 -7.07 11.38
CA LEU A 131 -2.23 -6.60 10.60
C LEU A 131 -1.16 -5.99 11.50
N MET A 132 -1.54 -5.09 12.41
CA MET A 132 -0.60 -4.49 13.35
C MET A 132 0.06 -5.53 14.27
N GLY A 133 -0.69 -6.54 14.72
CA GLY A 133 -0.15 -7.65 15.51
C GLY A 133 0.93 -8.46 14.78
N LEU A 134 0.81 -8.61 13.45
CA LEU A 134 1.86 -9.23 12.62
C LEU A 134 3.07 -8.30 12.45
N LEU A 135 2.83 -7.01 12.22
CA LEU A 135 3.90 -6.03 12.01
C LEU A 135 4.75 -5.79 13.26
N VAL A 136 4.16 -5.81 14.46
CA VAL A 136 4.89 -5.68 15.74
C VAL A 136 5.98 -6.75 15.88
N LYS A 137 5.77 -7.95 15.34
CA LYS A 137 6.78 -9.02 15.38
C LYS A 137 8.02 -8.71 14.54
N LYS A 138 7.89 -7.83 13.54
CA LYS A 138 8.95 -7.47 12.57
C LYS A 138 9.54 -6.08 12.79
N ILE A 139 8.77 -5.20 13.38
CA ILE A 139 9.09 -3.78 13.54
C ILE A 139 9.22 -3.46 15.03
N GLY A 140 10.45 -3.23 15.49
CA GLY A 140 10.70 -2.85 16.88
C GLY A 140 10.44 -1.37 17.19
N ASP A 141 10.42 -0.50 16.17
CA ASP A 141 10.21 0.94 16.35
C ASP A 141 8.73 1.30 16.49
N LYS A 142 8.36 1.74 17.68
CA LYS A 142 6.98 2.14 18.01
C LYS A 142 6.48 3.34 17.18
N ARG A 143 7.36 4.25 16.75
CA ARG A 143 6.99 5.42 15.93
C ARG A 143 6.59 4.99 14.53
N THR A 144 7.35 4.08 13.93
CA THR A 144 7.01 3.49 12.63
C THR A 144 5.67 2.73 12.70
N LEU A 145 5.44 1.94 13.74
CA LEU A 145 4.15 1.27 13.95
C LEU A 145 2.99 2.25 14.11
N LYS A 146 3.18 3.33 14.89
CA LYS A 146 2.19 4.41 15.04
C LYS A 146 1.86 5.06 13.70
N LEU A 147 2.88 5.34 12.89
CA LEU A 147 2.72 5.92 11.57
C LEU A 147 1.96 5.00 10.61
N ILE A 148 2.29 3.69 10.58
CA ILE A 148 1.56 2.71 9.77
C ILE A 148 0.09 2.66 10.22
N ARG A 149 -0.17 2.61 11.53
CA ARG A 149 -1.55 2.63 12.05
C ARG A 149 -2.29 3.90 11.63
N ALA A 150 -1.65 5.05 11.68
CA ALA A 150 -2.23 6.31 11.24
C ALA A 150 -2.60 6.29 9.75
N TYR A 151 -1.79 5.67 8.88
CA TYR A 151 -2.15 5.46 7.47
C TYR A 151 -3.36 4.55 7.28
N LEU A 152 -3.47 3.49 8.06
CA LEU A 152 -4.62 2.58 7.99
C LEU A 152 -5.94 3.30 8.37
N THR A 153 -5.87 4.25 9.30
CA THR A 153 -7.04 4.95 9.86
C THR A 153 -7.27 6.35 9.29
N SER A 154 -6.45 6.83 8.36
CA SER A 154 -6.49 8.22 7.85
C SER A 154 -7.79 8.62 7.16
N GLY A 155 -8.68 7.67 6.88
CA GLY A 155 -9.98 7.94 6.28
C GLY A 155 -9.94 8.09 4.75
N ILE A 156 -11.14 8.23 4.19
CA ILE A 156 -11.36 8.46 2.75
C ILE A 156 -12.14 9.75 2.59
N MET A 157 -11.67 10.62 1.72
CA MET A 157 -12.37 11.86 1.36
C MET A 157 -13.14 11.67 0.06
N GLU A 158 -14.45 11.93 0.11
CA GLU A 158 -15.36 11.97 -1.02
C GLU A 158 -16.21 13.22 -0.94
N GLY A 159 -16.23 14.02 -2.01
CA GLY A 159 -17.04 15.26 -2.04
C GLY A 159 -16.75 16.26 -0.93
N GLY A 160 -15.52 16.29 -0.39
CA GLY A 160 -15.13 17.16 0.74
C GLY A 160 -15.45 16.60 2.13
N VAL A 161 -16.08 15.44 2.22
CA VAL A 161 -16.40 14.77 3.50
C VAL A 161 -15.41 13.63 3.74
N VAL A 162 -14.82 13.59 4.94
CA VAL A 162 -13.92 12.52 5.36
C VAL A 162 -14.69 11.47 6.16
N SER A 163 -14.71 10.25 5.66
CA SER A 163 -15.23 9.07 6.35
C SER A 163 -14.11 8.32 7.05
N PRO A 164 -14.23 8.00 8.35
CA PRO A 164 -13.23 7.23 9.07
C PRO A 164 -13.12 5.79 8.52
N ARG A 165 -11.96 5.16 8.71
CA ARG A 165 -11.75 3.75 8.37
C ARG A 165 -11.47 2.95 9.61
N THR A 166 -12.21 1.84 9.75
CA THR A 166 -12.04 0.87 10.83
C THR A 166 -11.42 -0.43 10.37
N GLU A 167 -11.46 -0.68 9.05
CA GLU A 167 -10.90 -1.85 8.38
C GLU A 167 -10.46 -1.54 6.95
N GLY A 168 -9.75 -2.43 6.33
CA GLY A 168 -9.28 -2.35 4.96
C GLY A 168 -8.09 -1.41 4.76
N THR A 169 -7.51 -1.48 3.56
CA THR A 169 -6.44 -0.61 3.09
C THR A 169 -6.84 0.07 1.80
N PRO A 170 -6.43 1.33 1.55
CA PRO A 170 -6.76 1.99 0.29
C PRO A 170 -6.07 1.27 -0.87
N GLN A 171 -6.85 0.81 -1.85
CA GLN A 171 -6.27 0.33 -3.11
C GLN A 171 -5.62 1.51 -3.83
N GLY A 172 -4.35 1.34 -4.22
CA GLY A 172 -3.57 2.40 -4.88
C GLY A 172 -2.54 3.09 -3.97
N SER A 173 -2.56 2.85 -2.65
CA SER A 173 -1.45 3.20 -1.76
C SER A 173 -0.29 2.20 -1.95
N ARG A 174 0.90 2.55 -1.44
CA ARG A 174 2.09 1.68 -1.50
C ARG A 174 2.35 0.90 -0.20
N LEU A 175 1.48 1.08 0.78
CA LEU A 175 1.40 0.27 2.00
C LEU A 175 0.25 -0.70 1.88
#